data_d973dd921af7d2e4850d174aedcbcbb2
#
_entry.id   d973dd921af7d2e4850d174aedcbcbb2
#
_cell.length_a   1.000
_cell.length_b   1.000
_cell.length_c   1.000
_cell.angle_alpha   90.00
_cell.angle_beta   90.00
_cell.angle_gamma   90.00
#
_symmetry.space_group_name_H-M   'P 1'
#
loop_
_entity.id
_entity.type
_entity.pdbx_description
1 polymer ?
#
loop_
_entity_poly.entity_id
_entity_poly.type
_entity_poly.pdbx_seq_one_letter_code
_entity_poly.pdbx_strand_id
1 'polypeptide(L)'
;MKKLSLLGIMCLVALSFGLFANCSDESGSGSGSGGNGNNSAYVDLGLPSGTKWKTQNEGVNSYYTFDEAVSRFGNQLPSQAQWIELYNECTWYWNGDGYSVFGPNGNSIDLPALGRNYNNYENGLNGYYWTSTSAGAEVAKCMFFDASHGYIISDYRNEALSVRLVQQGR
;
A
#
# COMPACT_ATOMS: atom_id res chain seq x y z
N MET A 1 -20.49 15.82 -28.69
CA MET A 1 -21.51 15.02 -28.00
C MET A 1 -21.26 13.55 -28.32
N LYS A 2 -20.62 12.80 -27.45
CA LYS A 2 -20.43 11.35 -27.57
C LYS A 2 -21.17 10.67 -26.43
N LYS A 3 -22.05 9.75 -26.77
CA LYS A 3 -22.95 9.04 -25.86
C LYS A 3 -22.20 8.05 -24.98
N LEU A 4 -22.43 8.13 -23.69
CA LEU A 4 -22.01 7.17 -22.68
C LEU A 4 -22.88 5.91 -22.82
N SER A 5 -22.26 4.75 -23.04
CA SER A 5 -22.95 3.46 -23.03
C SER A 5 -22.76 2.81 -21.66
N LEU A 6 -23.86 2.70 -20.94
CA LEU A 6 -23.98 2.01 -19.66
C LEU A 6 -24.19 0.52 -19.97
N LEU A 7 -23.21 -0.34 -19.68
CA LEU A 7 -23.39 -1.79 -19.73
C LEU A 7 -23.26 -2.33 -18.31
N GLY A 8 -24.42 -2.63 -17.71
CA GLY A 8 -24.48 -3.29 -16.42
C GLY A 8 -24.13 -4.77 -16.54
N ILE A 9 -23.22 -5.23 -15.73
CA ILE A 9 -22.94 -6.66 -15.53
C ILE A 9 -23.48 -7.05 -14.15
N MET A 10 -24.63 -7.74 -14.19
CA MET A 10 -25.19 -8.45 -13.04
C MET A 10 -24.36 -9.70 -12.77
N CYS A 11 -23.63 -9.76 -11.64
CA CYS A 11 -23.00 -10.98 -11.19
C CYS A 11 -23.95 -11.72 -10.24
N LEU A 12 -24.41 -12.90 -10.70
CA LEU A 12 -25.18 -13.86 -9.89
C LEU A 12 -24.26 -14.44 -8.81
N VAL A 13 -24.69 -14.32 -7.56
CA VAL A 13 -24.11 -15.01 -6.42
C VAL A 13 -24.76 -16.37 -6.31
N ALA A 14 -24.02 -17.44 -6.57
CA ALA A 14 -24.45 -18.82 -6.27
C ALA A 14 -23.95 -19.18 -4.86
N LEU A 15 -24.89 -19.31 -3.94
CA LEU A 15 -24.65 -19.92 -2.62
C LEU A 15 -24.60 -21.43 -2.78
N SER A 16 -23.46 -22.03 -2.49
CA SER A 16 -23.33 -23.48 -2.28
C SER A 16 -23.02 -23.76 -0.80
N PHE A 17 -24.01 -24.32 -0.11
CA PHE A 17 -23.85 -24.96 1.20
C PHE A 17 -23.14 -26.31 1.03
N GLY A 18 -21.99 -26.48 1.66
CA GLY A 18 -21.29 -27.76 1.77
C GLY A 18 -21.20 -28.20 3.21
N LEU A 19 -21.77 -29.37 3.47
CA LEU A 19 -21.84 -30.05 4.78
C LEU A 19 -20.43 -30.42 5.30
N PHE A 20 -20.25 -30.21 6.59
CA PHE A 20 -19.13 -30.78 7.36
C PHE A 20 -19.36 -32.28 7.61
N ALA A 21 -18.38 -33.08 7.26
CA ALA A 21 -18.24 -34.45 7.78
C ALA A 21 -16.91 -34.53 8.55
N ASN A 22 -17.05 -34.84 9.82
CA ASN A 22 -15.97 -35.08 10.77
C ASN A 22 -15.45 -36.51 10.57
N CYS A 23 -14.15 -36.75 10.49
CA CYS A 23 -13.56 -38.07 10.75
C CYS A 23 -12.14 -37.89 11.30
N SER A 24 -11.93 -38.61 12.40
CA SER A 24 -10.75 -38.64 13.25
C SER A 24 -9.66 -39.58 12.70
N ASP A 25 -8.41 -39.25 13.11
CA ASP A 25 -7.23 -40.12 13.33
C ASP A 25 -6.73 -41.05 12.21
N GLU A 26 -5.50 -40.85 11.79
CA GLU A 26 -4.37 -41.76 12.05
C GLU A 26 -3.01 -41.16 11.63
N SER A 27 -2.03 -41.50 12.44
CA SER A 27 -0.62 -41.18 12.30
C SER A 27 0.02 -41.76 11.03
N GLY A 28 0.69 -40.86 10.27
CA GLY A 28 1.53 -41.23 9.12
C GLY A 28 2.69 -40.28 8.95
N SER A 29 3.87 -40.74 9.34
CA SER A 29 5.16 -40.09 9.07
C SER A 29 5.35 -39.95 7.55
N GLY A 30 5.32 -38.73 7.03
CA GLY A 30 5.55 -38.41 5.63
C GLY A 30 6.36 -37.11 5.52
N SER A 31 7.66 -37.26 5.20
CA SER A 31 8.55 -36.19 4.78
C SER A 31 7.91 -35.47 3.59
N GLY A 32 7.33 -34.30 3.83
CA GLY A 32 6.73 -33.44 2.84
C GLY A 32 7.49 -32.11 2.81
N SER A 33 8.22 -31.95 1.73
CA SER A 33 8.88 -30.75 1.22
C SER A 33 8.34 -29.46 1.82
N GLY A 34 9.17 -28.77 2.57
CA GLY A 34 8.92 -27.43 3.07
C GLY A 34 8.67 -26.48 1.93
N GLY A 35 7.44 -26.05 1.77
CA GLY A 35 7.12 -24.84 1.04
C GLY A 35 7.84 -23.71 1.74
N ASN A 36 8.93 -23.23 1.13
CA ASN A 36 9.66 -22.04 1.55
C ASN A 36 8.73 -20.86 1.27
N GLY A 37 7.81 -20.60 2.19
CA GLY A 37 7.06 -19.35 2.23
C GLY A 37 8.06 -18.25 2.45
N ASN A 38 8.62 -17.69 1.36
CA ASN A 38 9.29 -16.42 1.39
C ASN A 38 8.27 -15.39 1.91
N ASN A 39 8.26 -15.23 3.23
CA ASN A 39 7.56 -14.14 3.89
C ASN A 39 8.37 -12.86 3.64
N SER A 40 8.48 -12.49 2.35
CA SER A 40 9.15 -11.29 1.93
C SER A 40 8.33 -10.13 2.47
N ALA A 41 8.93 -9.30 3.31
CA ALA A 41 8.31 -8.07 3.79
C ALA A 41 7.96 -7.10 2.62
N TYR A 42 8.42 -7.40 1.39
CA TYR A 42 8.24 -6.62 0.18
C TYR A 42 7.51 -7.42 -0.88
N VAL A 43 6.53 -6.78 -1.52
CA VAL A 43 5.72 -7.32 -2.61
C VAL A 43 6.20 -6.76 -3.94
N ASP A 44 6.40 -7.63 -4.91
CA ASP A 44 6.54 -7.29 -6.32
C ASP A 44 5.14 -7.08 -6.89
N LEU A 45 4.83 -5.86 -7.30
CA LEU A 45 3.56 -5.49 -7.91
C LEU A 45 3.57 -5.55 -9.44
N GLY A 46 4.69 -5.95 -10.04
CA GLY A 46 4.87 -5.95 -11.50
C GLY A 46 5.06 -4.57 -12.10
N LEU A 47 5.60 -3.62 -11.32
CA LEU A 47 5.87 -2.26 -11.79
C LEU A 47 7.00 -2.24 -12.81
N PRO A 48 6.97 -1.35 -13.83
CA PRO A 48 8.01 -1.23 -14.85
C PRO A 48 9.42 -1.03 -14.31
N SER A 49 9.56 -0.28 -13.21
CA SER A 49 10.85 -0.08 -12.53
C SER A 49 11.37 -1.32 -11.79
N GLY A 50 10.52 -2.35 -11.60
CA GLY A 50 10.80 -3.47 -10.72
C GLY A 50 10.83 -3.12 -9.22
N THR A 51 10.43 -1.92 -8.85
CA THR A 51 10.33 -1.50 -7.44
C THR A 51 9.36 -2.40 -6.68
N LYS A 52 9.83 -2.95 -5.55
CA LYS A 52 8.99 -3.72 -4.64
C LYS A 52 8.59 -2.86 -3.44
N TRP A 53 7.34 -3.00 -3.03
CA TRP A 53 6.77 -2.22 -1.94
C TRP A 53 6.61 -3.05 -0.68
N LYS A 54 6.94 -2.49 0.46
CA LYS A 54 6.74 -3.16 1.75
C LYS A 54 5.25 -3.39 2.00
N THR A 55 4.90 -4.53 2.61
CA THR A 55 3.50 -4.89 2.88
C THR A 55 2.84 -3.99 3.91
N GLN A 56 3.62 -3.46 4.85
CA GLN A 56 3.13 -2.66 5.97
C GLN A 56 3.92 -1.36 6.12
N ASN A 57 3.32 -0.37 6.77
CA ASN A 57 3.99 0.87 7.17
C ASN A 57 5.12 0.59 8.17
N GLU A 58 6.09 1.49 8.24
CA GLU A 58 7.11 1.45 9.28
C GLU A 58 6.50 1.84 10.63
N GLY A 59 6.69 0.94 11.60
CA GLY A 59 6.10 1.06 12.93
C GLY A 59 4.56 1.02 12.91
N VAL A 60 3.97 0.27 13.82
CA VAL A 60 2.52 0.24 13.97
C VAL A 60 2.08 1.60 14.53
N ASN A 61 1.30 2.35 13.76
CA ASN A 61 0.83 3.71 14.11
C ASN A 61 1.98 4.69 14.40
N SER A 62 3.14 4.49 13.76
CA SER A 62 4.27 5.41 13.91
C SER A 62 4.28 6.44 12.81
N TYR A 63 4.57 7.65 13.20
CA TYR A 63 4.73 8.78 12.30
C TYR A 63 6.15 9.33 12.45
N TYR A 64 6.66 9.92 11.39
CA TYR A 64 8.02 10.42 11.31
C TYR A 64 8.00 11.82 10.72
N THR A 65 8.81 12.72 11.24
CA THR A 65 9.16 13.95 10.51
C THR A 65 9.96 13.58 9.27
N PHE A 66 10.03 14.48 8.30
CA PHE A 66 10.77 14.20 7.06
C PHE A 66 12.25 13.86 7.33
N ASP A 67 12.88 14.62 8.23
CA ASP A 67 14.30 14.41 8.54
C ASP A 67 14.56 13.11 9.28
N GLU A 68 13.65 12.70 10.17
CA GLU A 68 13.70 11.38 10.80
C GLU A 68 13.52 10.26 9.77
N ALA A 69 12.55 10.39 8.85
CA ALA A 69 12.31 9.40 7.81
C ALA A 69 13.55 9.23 6.90
N VAL A 70 14.14 10.33 6.43
CA VAL A 70 15.35 10.30 5.61
C VAL A 70 16.55 9.72 6.38
N SER A 71 16.74 10.14 7.62
CA SER A 71 17.86 9.67 8.46
C SER A 71 17.76 8.17 8.77
N ARG A 72 16.55 7.67 9.02
CA ARG A 72 16.33 6.26 9.41
C ARG A 72 16.31 5.31 8.23
N PHE A 73 15.70 5.71 7.13
CA PHE A 73 15.36 4.79 6.05
C PHE A 73 16.15 5.03 4.75
N GLY A 74 16.72 6.22 4.60
CA GLY A 74 17.62 6.54 3.49
C GLY A 74 17.05 6.18 2.12
N ASN A 75 17.76 5.34 1.37
CA ASN A 75 17.39 4.91 0.02
C ASN A 75 16.20 3.93 -0.04
N GLN A 76 15.71 3.46 1.09
CA GLN A 76 14.48 2.66 1.17
C GLN A 76 13.22 3.52 1.22
N LEU A 77 13.35 4.83 1.49
CA LEU A 77 12.22 5.76 1.42
C LEU A 77 11.89 6.01 -0.06
N PRO A 78 10.64 5.79 -0.50
CA PRO A 78 10.30 5.93 -1.92
C PRO A 78 10.45 7.36 -2.40
N SER A 79 10.98 7.54 -3.58
CA SER A 79 11.03 8.84 -4.25
C SER A 79 9.62 9.27 -4.72
N GLN A 80 9.47 10.56 -5.02
CA GLN A 80 8.27 11.07 -5.68
C GLN A 80 7.95 10.29 -6.97
N ALA A 81 8.96 9.95 -7.77
CA ALA A 81 8.76 9.21 -9.02
C ALA A 81 8.19 7.80 -8.79
N GLN A 82 8.65 7.11 -7.75
CA GLN A 82 8.12 5.78 -7.41
C GLN A 82 6.67 5.82 -6.91
N TRP A 83 6.29 6.85 -6.17
CA TRP A 83 4.88 7.05 -5.81
C TRP A 83 4.01 7.37 -7.02
N ILE A 84 4.50 8.17 -7.96
CA ILE A 84 3.80 8.48 -9.22
C ILE A 84 3.65 7.21 -10.07
N GLU A 85 4.70 6.38 -10.17
CA GLU A 85 4.63 5.09 -10.85
C GLU A 85 3.57 4.19 -10.20
N LEU A 86 3.60 4.02 -8.87
CA LEU A 86 2.61 3.23 -8.16
C LEU A 86 1.18 3.71 -8.43
N TYR A 87 0.99 5.03 -8.45
CA TYR A 87 -0.33 5.62 -8.68
C TYR A 87 -0.82 5.40 -10.12
N ASN A 88 0.06 5.48 -11.10
CA ASN A 88 -0.30 5.38 -12.52
C ASN A 88 -0.44 3.94 -13.01
N GLU A 89 0.39 3.02 -12.51
CA GLU A 89 0.48 1.64 -13.02
C GLU A 89 -0.43 0.66 -12.27
N CYS A 90 -0.90 1.02 -11.07
CA CYS A 90 -1.73 0.16 -10.24
C CYS A 90 -3.20 0.59 -10.22
N THR A 91 -4.08 -0.36 -9.90
CA THR A 91 -5.49 -0.08 -9.63
C THR A 91 -5.67 0.20 -8.14
N TRP A 92 -6.25 1.34 -7.82
CA TRP A 92 -6.49 1.79 -6.47
C TRP A 92 -7.97 1.63 -6.11
N TYR A 93 -8.26 0.85 -5.07
CA TYR A 93 -9.61 0.61 -4.57
C TYR A 93 -9.73 1.08 -3.12
N TRP A 94 -10.62 2.06 -2.88
CA TRP A 94 -10.91 2.54 -1.53
C TRP A 94 -11.72 1.51 -0.76
N ASN A 95 -11.22 1.07 0.40
CA ASN A 95 -11.82 0.01 1.21
C ASN A 95 -12.52 0.52 2.49
N GLY A 96 -12.59 1.85 2.67
CA GLY A 96 -13.20 2.51 3.83
C GLY A 96 -12.18 3.13 4.78
N ASP A 97 -11.00 2.52 4.93
CA ASP A 97 -9.94 2.96 5.85
C ASP A 97 -8.62 3.30 5.12
N GLY A 98 -8.64 3.27 3.79
CA GLY A 98 -7.48 3.51 2.95
C GLY A 98 -7.64 2.88 1.57
N TYR A 99 -6.52 2.62 0.90
CA TYR A 99 -6.52 1.98 -0.41
C TYR A 99 -5.92 0.59 -0.38
N SER A 100 -6.62 -0.37 -1.00
CA SER A 100 -6.02 -1.60 -1.50
C SER A 100 -5.51 -1.32 -2.92
N VAL A 101 -4.21 -1.47 -3.12
CA VAL A 101 -3.50 -1.13 -4.37
C VAL A 101 -3.07 -2.40 -5.07
N PHE A 102 -3.62 -2.66 -6.25
CA PHE A 102 -3.40 -3.86 -7.04
C PHE A 102 -2.45 -3.57 -8.19
N GLY A 103 -1.34 -4.26 -8.22
CA GLY A 103 -0.35 -4.16 -9.28
C GLY A 103 -0.76 -4.89 -10.57
N PRO A 104 -0.08 -4.60 -11.70
CA PRO A 104 -0.32 -5.25 -12.99
C PRO A 104 -0.24 -6.78 -12.96
N ASN A 105 0.53 -7.35 -12.05
CA ASN A 105 0.68 -8.80 -11.89
C ASN A 105 -0.37 -9.44 -10.95
N GLY A 106 -1.32 -8.66 -10.43
CA GLY A 106 -2.38 -9.10 -9.54
C GLY A 106 -2.01 -9.15 -8.05
N ASN A 107 -0.76 -8.93 -7.68
CA ASN A 107 -0.37 -8.77 -6.30
C ASN A 107 -0.84 -7.42 -5.75
N SER A 108 -0.98 -7.30 -4.43
CA SER A 108 -1.50 -6.08 -3.82
C SER A 108 -0.81 -5.73 -2.51
N ILE A 109 -0.95 -4.46 -2.14
CA ILE A 109 -0.62 -3.91 -0.82
C ILE A 109 -1.77 -3.04 -0.34
N ASP A 110 -1.87 -2.86 0.99
CA ASP A 110 -2.81 -1.92 1.58
C ASP A 110 -2.07 -0.66 2.07
N LEU A 111 -2.63 0.50 1.78
CA LEU A 111 -2.17 1.81 2.21
C LEU A 111 -3.23 2.45 3.12
N PRO A 112 -3.13 2.28 4.45
CA PRO A 112 -4.11 2.84 5.38
C PRO A 112 -4.08 4.37 5.39
N ALA A 113 -5.27 4.98 5.51
CA ALA A 113 -5.47 6.42 5.66
C ALA A 113 -5.35 6.82 7.13
N LEU A 114 -4.13 6.93 7.65
CA LEU A 114 -3.86 7.19 9.07
C LEU A 114 -3.86 8.67 9.45
N GLY A 115 -4.07 9.57 8.49
CA GLY A 115 -3.98 11.01 8.73
C GLY A 115 -2.57 11.47 9.07
N ARG A 116 -2.50 12.60 9.79
CA ARG A 116 -1.29 13.16 10.41
C ARG A 116 -1.30 12.89 11.91
N ASN A 117 -0.13 12.76 12.52
CA ASN A 117 0.00 12.41 13.95
C ASN A 117 -0.76 13.34 14.91
N TYR A 118 -0.89 14.62 14.56
CA TYR A 118 -1.49 15.63 15.45
C TYR A 118 -3.01 15.77 15.32
N ASN A 119 -3.63 15.02 14.38
CA ASN A 119 -5.01 15.27 14.05
C ASN A 119 -5.77 13.95 13.81
N ASN A 120 -6.30 13.38 14.89
CA ASN A 120 -7.13 12.17 14.82
C ASN A 120 -8.39 12.33 13.92
N TYR A 121 -8.72 13.56 13.52
CA TYR A 121 -9.86 13.84 12.63
C TYR A 121 -9.64 13.37 11.19
N GLU A 122 -8.40 13.16 10.75
CA GLU A 122 -8.06 12.69 9.41
C GLU A 122 -7.89 11.17 9.32
N ASN A 123 -7.87 10.47 10.46
CA ASN A 123 -7.75 9.03 10.52
C ASN A 123 -8.97 8.36 9.88
N GLY A 124 -8.73 7.43 8.96
CA GLY A 124 -9.77 6.82 8.14
C GLY A 124 -10.29 7.69 6.99
N LEU A 125 -9.78 8.94 6.83
CA LEU A 125 -10.21 9.86 5.77
C LEU A 125 -9.08 10.16 4.78
N ASN A 126 -7.88 10.43 5.29
CA ASN A 126 -6.75 10.87 4.49
C ASN A 126 -5.50 10.06 4.78
N GLY A 127 -4.72 9.75 3.75
CA GLY A 127 -3.39 9.17 3.85
C GLY A 127 -2.31 10.19 3.48
N TYR A 128 -1.24 10.23 4.29
CA TYR A 128 -0.06 11.05 4.06
C TYR A 128 1.19 10.21 4.24
N TYR A 129 2.00 10.11 3.20
CA TYR A 129 3.20 9.28 3.18
C TYR A 129 4.40 10.05 2.66
N TRP A 130 5.47 10.10 3.45
CA TRP A 130 6.69 10.76 3.00
C TRP A 130 7.26 10.13 1.73
N THR A 131 7.79 10.99 0.87
CA THR A 131 8.76 10.60 -0.16
C THR A 131 10.17 10.93 0.33
N SER A 132 11.20 10.48 -0.37
CA SER A 132 12.58 10.91 -0.13
C SER A 132 12.92 12.27 -0.77
N THR A 133 11.94 12.93 -1.42
CA THR A 133 12.18 14.12 -2.24
C THR A 133 11.99 15.40 -1.42
N SER A 134 13.07 16.13 -1.19
CA SER A 134 13.01 17.48 -0.61
C SER A 134 12.38 18.47 -1.59
N ALA A 135 11.64 19.46 -1.09
CA ALA A 135 11.06 20.54 -1.89
C ALA A 135 11.54 21.93 -1.45
N GLY A 136 12.44 21.97 -0.49
CA GLY A 136 13.02 23.21 0.04
C GLY A 136 13.54 23.02 1.46
N ALA A 137 13.94 24.13 2.09
CA ALA A 137 14.49 24.08 3.45
C ALA A 137 13.44 23.65 4.49
N GLU A 138 12.18 24.04 4.30
CA GLU A 138 11.12 23.83 5.29
C GLU A 138 10.05 22.83 4.83
N VAL A 139 10.07 22.44 3.54
CA VAL A 139 9.04 21.57 2.94
C VAL A 139 9.66 20.38 2.21
N ALA A 140 8.91 19.28 2.17
CA ALA A 140 9.26 18.08 1.43
C ALA A 140 8.02 17.52 0.70
N LYS A 141 8.25 16.62 -0.24
CA LYS A 141 7.17 15.96 -0.99
C LYS A 141 6.61 14.78 -0.20
N CYS A 142 5.29 14.66 -0.23
CA CYS A 142 4.58 13.49 0.26
C CYS A 142 3.48 13.07 -0.70
N MET A 143 3.13 11.80 -0.69
CA MET A 143 1.93 11.27 -1.29
C MET A 143 0.76 11.56 -0.36
N PHE A 144 -0.23 12.25 -0.87
CA PHE A 144 -1.53 12.46 -0.25
C PHE A 144 -2.59 11.66 -0.99
N PHE A 145 -3.56 11.13 -0.27
CA PHE A 145 -4.79 10.60 -0.84
C PHE A 145 -5.98 10.72 0.12
N ASP A 146 -7.16 10.84 -0.44
CA ASP A 146 -8.48 10.69 0.18
C ASP A 146 -9.28 9.63 -0.58
N ALA A 147 -10.56 9.43 -0.24
CA ALA A 147 -11.41 8.43 -0.89
C ALA A 147 -11.64 8.66 -2.41
N SER A 148 -11.26 9.80 -2.94
CA SER A 148 -11.55 10.22 -4.32
C SER A 148 -10.32 10.50 -5.16
N HIS A 149 -9.22 10.91 -4.53
CA HIS A 149 -8.05 11.46 -5.22
C HIS A 149 -6.73 11.03 -4.54
N GLY A 150 -5.68 10.99 -5.35
CA GLY A 150 -4.31 10.82 -4.85
C GLY A 150 -3.34 11.65 -5.70
N TYR A 151 -2.44 12.40 -5.06
CA TYR A 151 -1.44 13.24 -5.74
C TYR A 151 -0.27 13.59 -4.81
N ILE A 152 0.82 14.01 -5.42
CA ILE A 152 1.99 14.49 -4.67
C ILE A 152 1.78 15.95 -4.25
N ILE A 153 1.90 16.21 -2.96
CA ILE A 153 1.87 17.56 -2.40
C ILE A 153 3.21 17.92 -1.77
N SER A 154 3.35 19.16 -1.31
CA SER A 154 4.42 19.59 -0.41
C SER A 154 3.83 19.79 0.98
N ASP A 155 4.51 19.27 1.98
CA ASP A 155 4.14 19.47 3.38
C ASP A 155 5.34 19.95 4.21
N TYR A 156 5.10 20.52 5.38
CA TYR A 156 6.19 20.97 6.24
C TYR A 156 6.99 19.79 6.77
N ARG A 157 8.32 19.91 6.80
CA ARG A 157 9.25 18.85 7.20
C ARG A 157 9.09 18.41 8.65
N ASN A 158 8.56 19.27 9.51
CA ASN A 158 8.25 18.98 10.91
C ASN A 158 6.90 18.30 11.12
N GLU A 159 6.07 18.16 10.07
CA GLU A 159 4.88 17.32 10.16
C GLU A 159 5.28 15.86 10.33
N ALA A 160 4.47 15.12 11.06
CA ALA A 160 4.72 13.72 11.33
C ALA A 160 3.76 12.85 10.50
N LEU A 161 4.29 12.24 9.43
CA LEU A 161 3.55 11.46 8.44
C LEU A 161 3.94 9.97 8.46
N SER A 162 3.12 9.15 7.82
CA SER A 162 3.41 7.73 7.65
C SER A 162 4.60 7.49 6.71
N VAL A 163 5.24 6.32 6.88
CA VAL A 163 6.32 5.85 6.02
C VAL A 163 6.00 4.46 5.49
N ARG A 164 6.08 4.30 4.17
CA ARG A 164 6.05 3.02 3.47
C ARG A 164 7.36 2.85 2.72
N LEU A 165 8.05 1.74 2.94
CA LEU A 165 9.36 1.53 2.32
C LEU A 165 9.28 0.79 1.00
N VAL A 166 10.34 0.94 0.21
CA VAL A 166 10.55 0.25 -1.05
C VAL A 166 11.90 -0.47 -1.07
N GLN A 167 11.99 -1.50 -1.90
CA GLN A 167 13.22 -2.13 -2.34
C GLN A 167 13.37 -1.85 -3.83
N GLN A 168 14.55 -1.34 -4.22
CA GLN A 168 14.83 -1.05 -5.63
C GLN A 168 14.80 -2.34 -6.45
N GLY A 169 14.24 -2.27 -7.67
CA GLY A 169 14.39 -3.29 -8.67
C GLY A 169 15.87 -3.49 -9.02
N ARG A 170 16.23 -4.69 -9.42
CA ARG A 170 17.58 -5.01 -9.93
C ARG A 170 17.64 -4.81 -11.43
#